data_3539542ed1535128567ba17ba911bc60
#
_entry.id   3539542ed1535128567ba17ba911bc60
#
_cell.length_a   1.000
_cell.length_b   1.000
_cell.length_c   1.000
_cell.angle_alpha   90.00
_cell.angle_beta   90.00
_cell.angle_gamma   90.00
#
_symmetry.space_group_name_H-M   'P 1'
#
loop_
_entity.id
_entity.type
_entity.pdbx_description
1 polymer ?
#
loop_
_entity_poly.entity_id
_entity_poly.type
_entity_poly.pdbx_seq_one_letter_code
_entity_poly.pdbx_strand_id
1 'polypeptide(L)'
;NMAGPHHPADMAELVYGCKAVTGGDARFTWVDAEFLEAEGLQPWAHLPVWAPGKGEVSGINTVNCDRAIAAGFRTRPLAETVRDLLEWRDGWERGGENPSRAGMSLDNEKAALAKWHKRG
;
A
#
# COMPACT_ATOMS: atom_id res chain seq x y z
N ASN A 1 -4.90 15.03 14.76
CA ASN A 1 -4.61 13.95 13.83
C ASN A 1 -4.08 12.75 14.60
N MET A 2 -4.49 11.56 14.16
CA MET A 2 -4.01 10.27 14.70
C MET A 2 -3.72 9.37 13.50
N ALA A 3 -2.45 9.23 13.16
CA ALA A 3 -1.98 8.36 12.09
C ALA A 3 -0.70 7.66 12.54
N GLY A 4 -0.44 6.49 12.02
CA GLY A 4 0.77 5.72 12.29
C GLY A 4 1.48 5.34 11.01
N PRO A 5 2.71 4.87 11.12
CA PRO A 5 3.52 4.74 12.35
C PRO A 5 4.04 6.09 12.87
N HIS A 6 4.65 6.08 14.08
CA HIS A 6 5.22 7.29 14.69
C HIS A 6 6.47 7.81 13.93
N HIS A 7 7.19 6.94 13.28
CA HIS A 7 8.30 7.30 12.38
C HIS A 7 7.81 7.38 10.93
N PRO A 8 8.47 8.17 10.07
CA PRO A 8 8.21 8.14 8.65
C PRO A 8 8.42 6.73 8.10
N ALA A 9 7.38 6.16 7.51
CA ALA A 9 7.44 4.85 6.84
C ALA A 9 7.28 5.04 5.34
N ASP A 10 8.10 4.35 4.57
CA ASP A 10 8.00 4.34 3.12
C ASP A 10 7.18 3.15 2.60
N MET A 11 6.93 3.15 1.29
CA MET A 11 6.19 2.06 0.65
C MET A 11 6.95 0.73 0.75
N ALA A 12 8.28 0.74 0.77
CA ALA A 12 9.07 -0.47 0.89
C ALA A 12 8.87 -1.11 2.27
N GLU A 13 8.91 -0.33 3.35
CA GLU A 13 8.61 -0.81 4.70
C GLU A 13 7.22 -1.47 4.77
N LEU A 14 6.21 -0.84 4.17
CA LEU A 14 4.85 -1.38 4.14
C LEU A 14 4.79 -2.73 3.41
N VAL A 15 5.23 -2.78 2.15
CA VAL A 15 5.05 -3.99 1.33
C VAL A 15 5.95 -5.14 1.76
N TYR A 16 7.20 -4.88 2.16
CA TYR A 16 8.07 -5.91 2.69
C TYR A 16 7.63 -6.38 4.08
N GLY A 17 7.08 -5.48 4.90
CA GLY A 17 6.47 -5.84 6.18
C GLY A 17 5.25 -6.75 6.00
N CYS A 18 4.37 -6.43 5.08
CA CYS A 18 3.25 -7.30 4.71
C CYS A 18 3.75 -8.66 4.21
N LYS A 19 4.72 -8.69 3.28
CA LYS A 19 5.30 -9.93 2.77
C LYS A 19 5.89 -10.80 3.88
N ALA A 20 6.61 -10.21 4.82
CA ALA A 20 7.22 -10.95 5.93
C ALA A 20 6.17 -11.62 6.83
N VAL A 21 5.03 -10.98 7.07
CA VAL A 21 3.96 -11.54 7.91
C VAL A 21 3.15 -12.59 7.17
N THR A 22 2.86 -12.38 5.89
CA THR A 22 2.06 -13.31 5.08
C THR A 22 2.85 -14.55 4.65
N GLY A 23 4.18 -14.52 4.67
CA GLY A 23 5.04 -15.57 4.11
C GLY A 23 4.90 -15.74 2.60
N GLY A 24 4.31 -14.76 1.91
CA GLY A 24 4.06 -14.82 0.47
C GLY A 24 5.34 -14.73 -0.36
N ASP A 25 5.28 -15.18 -1.61
CA ASP A 25 6.37 -15.14 -2.58
C ASP A 25 6.35 -13.91 -3.49
N ALA A 26 5.52 -12.91 -3.17
CA ALA A 26 5.38 -11.68 -3.93
C ALA A 26 6.75 -11.04 -4.24
N ARG A 27 6.92 -10.58 -5.47
CA ARG A 27 8.08 -9.83 -5.93
C ARG A 27 7.66 -8.40 -6.24
N PHE A 28 8.45 -7.44 -5.82
CA PHE A 28 8.13 -6.03 -6.02
C PHE A 28 9.04 -5.45 -7.10
N THR A 29 8.43 -4.75 -8.04
CA THR A 29 9.11 -3.95 -9.06
C THR A 29 8.86 -2.47 -8.75
N TRP A 30 9.92 -1.74 -8.51
CA TRP A 30 9.84 -0.29 -8.28
C TRP A 30 9.76 0.42 -9.63
N VAL A 31 8.73 1.21 -9.77
CA VAL A 31 8.36 1.89 -11.01
C VAL A 31 8.20 3.38 -10.70
N ASP A 32 8.70 4.25 -11.58
CA ASP A 32 8.55 5.68 -11.38
C ASP A 32 7.10 6.18 -11.62
N ALA A 33 6.75 7.28 -10.96
CA ALA A 33 5.41 7.84 -11.00
C ALA A 33 5.04 8.33 -12.42
N GLU A 34 6.00 8.85 -13.16
CA GLU A 34 5.83 9.34 -14.52
C GLU A 34 5.45 8.21 -15.49
N PHE A 35 6.02 7.02 -15.29
CA PHE A 35 5.62 5.85 -16.06
C PHE A 35 4.19 5.41 -15.72
N LEU A 36 3.84 5.36 -14.44
CA LEU A 36 2.49 4.98 -14.01
C LEU A 36 1.44 5.93 -14.61
N GLU A 37 1.72 7.23 -14.59
CA GLU A 37 0.86 8.25 -15.18
C GLU A 37 0.72 8.07 -16.69
N ALA A 38 1.83 7.85 -17.42
CA ALA A 38 1.83 7.61 -18.86
C ALA A 38 1.05 6.36 -19.28
N GLU A 39 1.03 5.32 -18.41
CA GLU A 39 0.24 4.10 -18.62
C GLU A 39 -1.22 4.23 -18.13
N GLY A 40 -1.64 5.40 -17.64
CA GLY A 40 -2.97 5.64 -17.13
C GLY A 40 -3.27 4.94 -15.80
N LEU A 41 -2.24 4.52 -15.07
CA LEU A 41 -2.37 3.87 -13.77
C LEU A 41 -2.50 4.93 -12.68
N GLN A 42 -3.71 5.08 -12.15
CA GLN A 42 -4.06 6.15 -11.24
C GLN A 42 -3.87 5.77 -9.77
N PRO A 43 -3.43 6.73 -8.93
CA PRO A 43 -3.50 6.60 -7.49
C PRO A 43 -4.91 6.23 -7.02
N TRP A 44 -5.02 5.54 -5.90
CA TRP A 44 -6.27 5.12 -5.24
C TRP A 44 -7.14 4.15 -6.04
N ALA A 45 -7.19 4.28 -7.36
CA ALA A 45 -7.98 3.40 -8.21
C ALA A 45 -7.25 2.11 -8.56
N HIS A 46 -6.06 2.20 -9.14
CA HIS A 46 -5.25 1.05 -9.55
C HIS A 46 -4.25 0.63 -8.48
N LEU A 47 -3.75 1.59 -7.70
CA LEU A 47 -2.81 1.40 -6.60
C LEU A 47 -3.40 2.04 -5.32
N PRO A 48 -4.25 1.32 -4.56
CA PRO A 48 -5.09 1.89 -3.51
C PRO A 48 -4.36 2.63 -2.39
N VAL A 49 -3.14 2.22 -2.05
CA VAL A 49 -2.35 2.83 -0.97
C VAL A 49 -1.24 3.75 -1.48
N TRP A 50 -1.13 3.92 -2.79
CA TRP A 50 -0.12 4.78 -3.39
C TRP A 50 -0.67 6.18 -3.68
N ALA A 51 0.12 7.19 -3.33
CA ALA A 51 -0.08 8.57 -3.76
C ALA A 51 1.25 9.12 -4.29
N PRO A 52 1.24 9.88 -5.41
CA PRO A 52 2.46 10.47 -5.94
C PRO A 52 3.04 11.45 -4.92
N GLY A 53 4.36 11.45 -4.75
CA GLY A 53 5.08 12.37 -3.88
C GLY A 53 5.19 13.80 -4.45
N LYS A 54 4.40 14.14 -5.47
CA LYS A 54 4.44 15.43 -6.19
C LYS A 54 3.02 15.99 -6.35
N GLY A 55 2.93 17.30 -6.61
CA GLY A 55 1.68 18.00 -6.85
C GLY A 55 0.85 18.24 -5.59
N GLU A 56 -0.44 18.49 -5.76
CA GLU A 56 -1.36 18.87 -4.67
C GLU A 56 -1.49 17.83 -3.56
N VAL A 57 -1.29 16.55 -3.86
CA VAL A 57 -1.42 15.44 -2.90
C VAL A 57 -0.09 15.03 -2.25
N SER A 58 1.01 15.72 -2.55
CA SER A 58 2.35 15.35 -2.04
C SER A 58 2.46 15.30 -0.52
N GLY A 59 1.64 16.07 0.18
CA GLY A 59 1.63 16.13 1.65
C GLY A 59 0.61 15.19 2.33
N ILE A 60 -0.15 14.41 1.58
CA ILE A 60 -1.28 13.64 2.16
C ILE A 60 -0.83 12.62 3.20
N ASN A 61 0.37 12.08 3.05
CA ASN A 61 0.95 11.10 3.96
C ASN A 61 1.89 11.71 5.01
N THR A 62 2.02 13.05 5.06
CA THR A 62 2.91 13.76 5.99
C THR A 62 2.12 14.41 7.14
N VAL A 63 1.36 13.60 7.85
CA VAL A 63 0.49 14.06 8.93
C VAL A 63 1.27 14.22 10.23
N ASN A 64 1.27 15.42 10.82
CA ASN A 64 1.85 15.62 12.14
C ASN A 64 0.92 15.08 13.23
N CYS A 65 1.42 14.16 14.04
CA CYS A 65 0.73 13.50 15.13
C CYS A 65 1.31 13.80 16.53
N ASP A 66 2.25 14.74 16.66
CA ASP A 66 2.96 15.03 17.91
C ASP A 66 2.02 15.30 19.09
N ARG A 67 0.94 16.06 18.86
CA ARG A 67 -0.07 16.33 19.91
C ARG A 67 -0.79 15.08 20.39
N ALA A 68 -1.10 14.17 19.48
CA ALA A 68 -1.74 12.90 19.82
C ALA A 68 -0.78 12.01 20.62
N ILE A 69 0.47 11.94 20.18
CA ILE A 69 1.54 11.18 20.85
C ILE A 69 1.80 11.74 22.27
N ALA A 70 1.89 13.04 22.40
CA ALA A 70 2.04 13.70 23.71
C ALA A 70 0.84 13.41 24.64
N ALA A 71 -0.37 13.24 24.08
CA ALA A 71 -1.55 12.85 24.82
C ALA A 71 -1.69 11.33 25.07
N GLY A 72 -0.64 10.55 24.76
CA GLY A 72 -0.60 9.11 25.04
C GLY A 72 -0.99 8.20 23.87
N PHE A 73 -1.24 8.75 22.68
CA PHE A 73 -1.49 7.91 21.50
C PHE A 73 -0.28 7.02 21.20
N ARG A 74 -0.55 5.76 20.93
CA ARG A 74 0.46 4.77 20.52
C ARG A 74 -0.03 4.05 19.28
N THR A 75 0.88 3.79 18.37
CA THR A 75 0.61 2.95 17.20
C THR A 75 1.05 1.53 17.50
N ARG A 76 0.32 0.57 17.00
CA ARG A 76 0.72 -0.84 17.07
C ARG A 76 1.67 -1.20 15.92
N PRO A 77 2.49 -2.24 16.08
CA PRO A 77 3.35 -2.73 15.01
C PRO A 77 2.55 -3.12 13.76
N LEU A 78 3.11 -2.87 12.56
CA LEU A 78 2.52 -3.26 11.29
C LEU A 78 2.16 -4.75 11.26
N ALA A 79 3.03 -5.59 11.80
CA ALA A 79 2.83 -7.05 11.83
C ALA A 79 1.54 -7.47 12.55
N GLU A 80 1.14 -6.78 13.62
CA GLU A 80 -0.12 -7.05 14.32
C GLU A 80 -1.31 -6.66 13.46
N THR A 81 -1.26 -5.48 12.83
CA THR A 81 -2.30 -5.01 11.91
C THR A 81 -2.50 -5.98 10.74
N VAL A 82 -1.41 -6.48 10.17
CA VAL A 82 -1.47 -7.41 9.04
C VAL A 82 -2.06 -8.76 9.46
N ARG A 83 -1.70 -9.29 10.64
CA ARG A 83 -2.30 -10.54 11.16
C ARG A 83 -3.80 -10.43 11.35
N ASP A 84 -4.25 -9.36 12.02
CA ASP A 84 -5.68 -9.14 12.25
C ASP A 84 -6.44 -9.01 10.92
N LEU A 85 -5.84 -8.34 9.94
CA LEU A 85 -6.43 -8.19 8.61
C LEU A 85 -6.53 -9.53 7.88
N LEU A 86 -5.54 -10.40 8.01
CA LEU A 86 -5.57 -11.75 7.43
C LEU A 86 -6.67 -12.59 8.07
N GLU A 87 -6.79 -12.60 9.40
CA GLU A 87 -7.85 -13.32 10.11
C GLU A 87 -9.24 -12.83 9.72
N TRP A 88 -9.43 -11.51 9.60
CA TRP A 88 -10.68 -10.92 9.15
C TRP A 88 -11.00 -11.31 7.69
N ARG A 89 -10.03 -11.24 6.79
CA ARG A 89 -10.18 -11.62 5.38
C ARG A 89 -10.58 -13.10 5.25
N ASP A 90 -9.88 -13.99 5.94
CA ASP A 90 -10.16 -15.43 5.90
C ASP A 90 -11.56 -15.75 6.43
N GLY A 91 -12.04 -14.99 7.41
CA GLY A 91 -13.41 -15.08 7.90
C GLY A 91 -14.43 -14.63 6.86
N TRP A 92 -14.12 -13.58 6.13
CA TRP A 92 -14.98 -13.01 5.10
C TRP A 92 -15.05 -13.91 3.84
N GLU A 93 -13.92 -14.41 3.35
CA GLU A 93 -13.87 -15.35 2.21
C GLU A 93 -14.69 -16.63 2.48
N ARG A 94 -14.67 -17.13 3.73
CA ARG A 94 -15.53 -18.25 4.15
C ARG A 94 -17.02 -17.91 4.11
N GLY A 95 -17.39 -16.65 4.26
CA GLY A 95 -18.76 -16.14 4.10
C GLY A 95 -19.26 -16.06 2.65
N GLY A 96 -18.40 -16.37 1.68
CA GLY A 96 -18.76 -16.35 0.23
C GLY A 96 -18.73 -14.97 -0.40
N GLU A 97 -18.26 -13.95 0.31
CA GLU A 97 -18.05 -12.62 -0.23
C GLU A 97 -16.63 -12.50 -0.83
N ASN A 98 -16.51 -11.91 -2.02
CA ASN A 98 -15.21 -11.64 -2.63
C ASN A 98 -14.81 -10.18 -2.41
N PRO A 99 -13.86 -9.89 -1.51
CA PRO A 99 -13.48 -8.54 -1.16
C PRO A 99 -12.65 -7.81 -2.23
N SER A 100 -12.07 -8.51 -3.18
CA SER A 100 -11.01 -7.94 -4.02
C SER A 100 -11.50 -7.33 -5.33
N ARG A 101 -12.29 -6.26 -5.23
CA ARG A 101 -12.55 -5.37 -6.38
C ARG A 101 -11.65 -4.13 -6.40
N ALA A 102 -10.84 -3.93 -5.37
CA ALA A 102 -9.93 -2.80 -5.28
C ALA A 102 -8.59 -3.13 -5.95
N GLY A 103 -8.03 -2.13 -6.61
CA GLY A 103 -6.74 -2.23 -7.23
C GLY A 103 -6.78 -2.63 -8.70
N MET A 104 -5.60 -2.80 -9.25
CA MET A 104 -5.34 -3.15 -10.64
C MET A 104 -5.63 -4.64 -10.87
N SER A 105 -6.17 -4.98 -12.05
CA SER A 105 -6.30 -6.38 -12.45
C SER A 105 -4.94 -7.00 -12.73
N LEU A 106 -4.84 -8.33 -12.58
CA LEU A 106 -3.61 -9.07 -12.89
C LEU A 106 -3.14 -8.88 -14.34
N ASP A 107 -4.07 -8.71 -15.27
CA ASP A 107 -3.74 -8.50 -16.69
C ASP A 107 -3.15 -7.11 -16.92
N ASN A 108 -3.71 -6.09 -16.26
CA ASN A 108 -3.16 -4.73 -16.30
C ASN A 108 -1.77 -4.66 -15.66
N GLU A 109 -1.58 -5.35 -14.53
CA GLU A 109 -0.29 -5.45 -13.86
C GLU A 109 0.76 -6.09 -14.77
N LYS A 110 0.45 -7.26 -15.36
CA LYS A 110 1.34 -7.94 -16.30
C LYS A 110 1.70 -7.08 -17.51
N ALA A 111 0.72 -6.38 -18.06
CA ALA A 111 0.94 -5.48 -19.21
C ALA A 111 1.87 -4.31 -18.84
N ALA A 112 1.65 -3.68 -17.69
CA ALA A 112 2.48 -2.59 -17.21
C ALA A 112 3.92 -3.06 -16.93
N LEU A 113 4.10 -4.18 -16.22
CA LEU A 113 5.41 -4.76 -15.95
C LEU A 113 6.15 -5.15 -17.23
N ALA A 114 5.47 -5.73 -18.22
CA ALA A 114 6.07 -6.06 -19.50
C ALA A 114 6.58 -4.83 -20.25
N LYS A 115 5.86 -3.72 -20.20
CA LYS A 115 6.31 -2.45 -20.77
C LYS A 115 7.47 -1.84 -20.00
N TRP A 116 7.41 -1.88 -18.66
CA TRP A 116 8.47 -1.38 -17.80
C TRP A 116 9.80 -2.07 -18.08
N HIS A 117 9.81 -3.39 -18.11
CA HIS A 117 11.03 -4.19 -18.35
C HIS A 117 11.60 -4.08 -19.78
N LYS A 118 10.84 -3.55 -20.74
CA LYS A 118 11.34 -3.27 -22.09
C LYS A 118 12.04 -1.92 -22.23
N ARG A 119 12.02 -1.08 -21.21
CA ARG A 119 12.60 0.28 -21.24
C ARG A 119 14.10 0.30 -20.93
N GLY A 120 14.64 -0.79 -20.38
CA GLY A 120 16.05 -0.91 -19.98
C GLY A 120 16.87 -1.78 -20.87
#